data_85ad61210f770dd8c4bc2d58a3cac363
#
_entry.id   85ad61210f770dd8c4bc2d58a3cac363
#
_cell.length_a   1.000
_cell.length_b   1.000
_cell.length_c   1.000
_cell.angle_alpha   90.00
_cell.angle_beta   90.00
_cell.angle_gamma   90.00
#
_symmetry.space_group_name_H-M   'P 1'
#
loop_
_entity.id
_entity.type
_entity.pdbx_description
1 polymer ?
#
loop_
_entity_poly.entity_id
_entity_poly.type
_entity_poly.pdbx_seq_one_letter_code
_entity_poly.pdbx_strand_id
1 'polypeptide(L)'
;MNYVIEAQGMTKRYGRTIAVDNIDLQIPAGRIVGLIGPNGAGKTSALKAILGLATYEGKLSVLGKCPSKDRAVLMEDVCFIADVAVLPRWIRVWQLIELTEKIHPKFSREKCLQYLSKTKVTLKHRVKQLSKGMVAQLHLAIIMSIDVKLLVLDEPTLGLDILFRKEFYTNLLNDYFDEERTILITTHQVEEIEHILSDLIFIQDGRIALDSSMDDVQERYAELMVPPDKAAAARELQPMNERELFGRHIFLFDNANREQLKALGEVRTPSVADLFVAIMNGGKS
;
A
#
# COMPACT_ATOMS: atom_id res chain seq x y z
N MET A 1 16.54 -7.33 -13.57
CA MET A 1 15.42 -7.39 -12.57
C MET A 1 14.12 -7.55 -13.36
N ASN A 2 13.19 -8.35 -12.88
CA ASN A 2 11.88 -8.51 -13.52
C ASN A 2 10.89 -7.59 -12.80
N TYR A 3 10.40 -6.55 -13.51
CA TYR A 3 9.42 -5.62 -12.94
C TYR A 3 7.99 -6.14 -13.20
N VAL A 4 7.17 -6.13 -12.15
CA VAL A 4 5.75 -6.45 -12.24
C VAL A 4 4.95 -5.26 -12.73
N ILE A 5 5.35 -4.04 -12.31
CA ILE A 5 4.79 -2.78 -12.82
C ILE A 5 5.94 -1.91 -13.28
N GLU A 6 5.84 -1.39 -14.50
CA GLU A 6 6.80 -0.45 -15.07
C GLU A 6 6.04 0.68 -15.76
N ALA A 7 6.24 1.91 -15.30
CA ALA A 7 5.67 3.12 -15.89
C ALA A 7 6.75 4.12 -16.24
N GLN A 8 6.59 4.80 -17.38
CA GLN A 8 7.47 5.86 -17.85
C GLN A 8 6.62 7.04 -18.32
N GLY A 9 6.74 8.17 -17.62
CA GLY A 9 5.99 9.38 -17.90
C GLY A 9 4.48 9.20 -17.77
N MET A 10 4.02 8.29 -16.89
CA MET A 10 2.60 8.00 -16.77
C MET A 10 1.84 9.21 -16.25
N THR A 11 0.87 9.68 -17.04
CA THR A 11 0.03 10.83 -16.72
C THR A 11 -1.44 10.45 -16.83
N LYS A 12 -2.23 10.82 -15.80
CA LYS A 12 -3.69 10.64 -15.81
C LYS A 12 -4.40 11.96 -15.61
N ARG A 13 -5.29 12.28 -16.55
CA ARG A 13 -6.11 13.49 -16.53
C ARG A 13 -7.61 13.15 -16.44
N TYR A 14 -8.34 13.98 -15.73
CA TYR A 14 -9.79 14.02 -15.68
C TYR A 14 -10.25 15.44 -16.09
N GLY A 15 -10.61 15.61 -17.35
CA GLY A 15 -10.85 16.94 -17.91
C GLY A 15 -9.60 17.83 -17.79
N ARG A 16 -9.72 18.91 -17.01
CA ARG A 16 -8.60 19.84 -16.78
C ARG A 16 -7.70 19.47 -15.59
N THR A 17 -8.15 18.54 -14.75
CA THR A 17 -7.40 18.14 -13.54
C THR A 17 -6.40 17.05 -13.88
N ILE A 18 -5.15 17.24 -13.52
CA ILE A 18 -4.10 16.22 -13.60
C ILE A 18 -4.11 15.49 -12.26
N ALA A 19 -4.50 14.22 -12.28
CA ALA A 19 -4.57 13.40 -11.07
C ALA A 19 -3.29 12.57 -10.83
N VAL A 20 -2.56 12.26 -11.91
CA VAL A 20 -1.21 11.68 -11.88
C VAL A 20 -0.40 12.46 -12.93
N ASP A 21 0.77 12.95 -12.56
CA ASP A 21 1.56 13.88 -13.37
C ASP A 21 2.96 13.34 -13.62
N ASN A 22 3.15 12.77 -14.81
CA ASN A 22 4.45 12.36 -15.36
C ASN A 22 5.27 11.49 -14.38
N ILE A 23 4.66 10.42 -13.84
CA ILE A 23 5.36 9.54 -12.91
C ILE A 23 6.12 8.44 -13.64
N ASP A 24 7.32 8.16 -13.15
CA ASP A 24 8.10 6.96 -13.42
C ASP A 24 7.98 6.02 -12.22
N LEU A 25 7.75 4.74 -12.48
CA LEU A 25 7.52 3.75 -11.42
C LEU A 25 8.06 2.39 -11.86
N GLN A 26 8.79 1.71 -10.97
CA GLN A 26 9.33 0.37 -11.20
C GLN A 26 9.12 -0.48 -9.96
N ILE A 27 8.16 -1.40 -10.00
CA ILE A 27 7.89 -2.33 -8.91
C ILE A 27 8.43 -3.71 -9.27
N PRO A 28 9.45 -4.23 -8.55
CA PRO A 28 9.98 -5.57 -8.76
C PRO A 28 8.97 -6.66 -8.34
N ALA A 29 9.18 -7.89 -8.84
CA ALA A 29 8.46 -9.05 -8.37
C ALA A 29 8.84 -9.42 -6.93
N GLY A 30 7.93 -10.08 -6.19
CA GLY A 30 8.17 -10.57 -4.84
C GLY A 30 8.26 -9.48 -3.78
N ARG A 31 7.52 -8.38 -3.94
CA ARG A 31 7.57 -7.24 -3.03
C ARG A 31 6.19 -6.89 -2.46
N ILE A 32 6.19 -6.35 -1.24
CA ILE A 32 5.03 -5.71 -0.64
C ILE A 32 5.27 -4.22 -0.65
N VAL A 33 4.58 -3.51 -1.54
CA VAL A 33 4.82 -2.09 -1.81
C VAL A 33 3.67 -1.25 -1.28
N GLY A 34 3.99 -0.26 -0.46
CA GLY A 34 3.03 0.73 0.03
C GLY A 34 3.00 1.97 -0.89
N LEU A 35 1.89 2.25 -1.57
CA LEU A 35 1.66 3.52 -2.25
C LEU A 35 0.89 4.45 -1.31
N ILE A 36 1.62 5.36 -0.69
CA ILE A 36 1.18 6.17 0.45
C ILE A 36 1.02 7.62 0.03
N GLY A 37 -0.05 8.26 0.45
CA GLY A 37 -0.29 9.67 0.16
C GLY A 37 -1.60 10.17 0.75
N PRO A 38 -1.79 11.48 0.88
CA PRO A 38 -3.03 12.05 1.39
C PRO A 38 -4.22 11.75 0.45
N ASN A 39 -5.42 12.00 0.94
CA ASN A 39 -6.62 11.92 0.09
C ASN A 39 -6.50 12.92 -1.06
N GLY A 40 -6.79 12.46 -2.28
CA GLY A 40 -6.64 13.26 -3.49
C GLY A 40 -5.24 13.29 -4.10
N ALA A 41 -4.23 12.65 -3.49
CA ALA A 41 -2.85 12.62 -4.01
C ALA A 41 -2.67 11.90 -5.36
N GLY A 42 -3.67 11.13 -5.81
CA GLY A 42 -3.59 10.40 -7.09
C GLY A 42 -3.51 8.87 -6.97
N LYS A 43 -3.46 8.29 -5.75
CA LYS A 43 -3.34 6.83 -5.50
C LYS A 43 -4.32 6.00 -6.33
N THR A 44 -5.62 6.19 -6.10
CA THR A 44 -6.67 5.44 -6.81
C THR A 44 -6.64 5.70 -8.33
N SER A 45 -6.21 6.90 -8.77
CA SER A 45 -6.06 7.20 -10.20
C SER A 45 -4.90 6.42 -10.82
N ALA A 46 -3.77 6.30 -10.13
CA ALA A 46 -2.65 5.47 -10.53
C ALA A 46 -3.06 3.99 -10.57
N LEU A 47 -3.74 3.48 -9.53
CA LEU A 47 -4.25 2.11 -9.53
C LEU A 47 -5.20 1.83 -10.70
N LYS A 48 -6.13 2.75 -11.01
CA LYS A 48 -7.04 2.58 -12.14
C LYS A 48 -6.30 2.51 -13.48
N ALA A 49 -5.21 3.24 -13.66
CA ALA A 49 -4.36 3.13 -14.84
C ALA A 49 -3.65 1.77 -14.89
N ILE A 50 -3.01 1.35 -13.79
CA ILE A 50 -2.32 0.06 -13.64
C ILE A 50 -3.26 -1.12 -13.94
N LEU A 51 -4.52 -1.03 -13.53
CA LEU A 51 -5.55 -2.06 -13.75
C LEU A 51 -6.24 -1.97 -15.13
N GLY A 52 -5.86 -1.02 -15.98
CA GLY A 52 -6.52 -0.79 -17.27
C GLY A 52 -7.98 -0.34 -17.14
N LEU A 53 -8.35 0.25 -16.00
CA LEU A 53 -9.69 0.79 -15.72
C LEU A 53 -9.81 2.27 -16.12
N ALA A 54 -8.71 2.92 -16.43
CA ALA A 54 -8.68 4.30 -16.87
C ALA A 54 -7.62 4.51 -17.96
N THR A 55 -7.89 5.41 -18.89
CA THR A 55 -6.93 5.84 -19.91
C THR A 55 -5.81 6.67 -19.27
N TYR A 56 -4.62 6.59 -19.80
CA TYR A 56 -3.42 7.31 -19.38
C TYR A 56 -2.58 7.70 -20.59
N GLU A 57 -1.67 8.65 -20.39
CA GLU A 57 -0.60 9.03 -21.29
C GLU A 57 0.72 8.41 -20.80
N GLY A 58 1.72 8.32 -21.65
CA GLY A 58 3.01 7.69 -21.34
C GLY A 58 3.02 6.19 -21.60
N LYS A 59 4.01 5.50 -21.02
CA LYS A 59 4.15 4.04 -21.14
C LYS A 59 3.82 3.37 -19.83
N LEU A 60 3.11 2.26 -19.89
CA LEU A 60 2.79 1.43 -18.73
C LEU A 60 2.73 -0.03 -19.13
N SER A 61 3.49 -0.85 -18.43
CA SER A 61 3.51 -2.30 -18.50
C SER A 61 3.19 -2.90 -17.15
N VAL A 62 2.32 -3.89 -17.11
CA VAL A 62 1.99 -4.65 -15.89
C VAL A 62 2.10 -6.13 -16.25
N LEU A 63 2.96 -6.87 -15.54
CA LEU A 63 3.30 -8.26 -15.87
C LEU A 63 3.71 -8.44 -17.35
N GLY A 64 4.42 -7.45 -17.91
CA GLY A 64 4.84 -7.45 -19.32
C GLY A 64 3.74 -7.15 -20.33
N LYS A 65 2.52 -6.81 -19.88
CA LYS A 65 1.35 -6.53 -20.72
C LYS A 65 0.95 -5.05 -20.66
N CYS A 66 0.34 -4.55 -21.73
CA CYS A 66 -0.22 -3.20 -21.76
C CYS A 66 -1.65 -3.21 -21.16
N PRO A 67 -1.90 -2.57 -19.99
CA PRO A 67 -3.20 -2.67 -19.33
C PRO A 67 -4.38 -2.15 -20.15
N SER A 68 -4.15 -1.18 -21.04
CA SER A 68 -5.20 -0.63 -21.90
C SER A 68 -5.59 -1.55 -23.07
N LYS A 69 -4.71 -2.48 -23.47
CA LYS A 69 -4.93 -3.38 -24.62
C LYS A 69 -5.21 -4.81 -24.18
N ASP A 70 -4.46 -5.30 -23.19
CA ASP A 70 -4.41 -6.71 -22.80
C ASP A 70 -5.15 -6.98 -21.49
N ARG A 71 -6.08 -6.10 -21.11
CA ARG A 71 -6.72 -6.12 -19.79
C ARG A 71 -7.34 -7.46 -19.43
N ALA A 72 -8.04 -8.11 -20.35
CA ALA A 72 -8.70 -9.39 -20.08
C ALA A 72 -7.69 -10.47 -19.64
N VAL A 73 -6.59 -10.61 -20.39
CA VAL A 73 -5.51 -11.56 -20.07
C VAL A 73 -4.73 -11.14 -18.84
N LEU A 74 -4.54 -9.83 -18.64
CA LEU A 74 -3.88 -9.29 -17.47
C LEU A 74 -4.63 -9.65 -16.17
N MET A 75 -5.95 -9.54 -16.17
CA MET A 75 -6.78 -9.81 -14.99
C MET A 75 -6.85 -11.30 -14.59
N GLU A 76 -6.30 -12.21 -15.37
CA GLU A 76 -6.08 -13.60 -14.95
C GLU A 76 -4.96 -13.74 -13.92
N ASP A 77 -3.99 -12.80 -13.94
CA ASP A 77 -2.83 -12.75 -13.05
C ASP A 77 -2.89 -11.59 -12.02
N VAL A 78 -3.97 -10.82 -12.01
CA VAL A 78 -4.15 -9.66 -11.11
C VAL A 78 -5.47 -9.78 -10.36
N CYS A 79 -5.42 -9.64 -9.04
CA CYS A 79 -6.60 -9.45 -8.21
C CYS A 79 -6.63 -8.03 -7.65
N PHE A 80 -7.80 -7.40 -7.69
CA PHE A 80 -8.00 -6.04 -7.20
C PHE A 80 -9.12 -5.98 -6.18
N ILE A 81 -8.85 -5.31 -5.06
CA ILE A 81 -9.81 -4.97 -4.03
C ILE A 81 -9.91 -3.46 -3.94
N ALA A 82 -11.08 -2.93 -4.26
CA ALA A 82 -11.36 -1.52 -4.04
C ALA A 82 -11.66 -1.26 -2.57
N ASP A 83 -11.45 -0.01 -2.15
CA ASP A 83 -11.70 0.55 -0.81
C ASP A 83 -13.03 0.09 -0.22
N VAL A 84 -14.02 -0.12 -0.69
CA VAL A 84 -15.21 -0.78 -0.13
C VAL A 84 -15.64 -1.85 -1.13
N ALA A 85 -15.14 -3.02 -0.94
CA ALA A 85 -15.58 -4.14 -1.73
C ALA A 85 -17.08 -4.34 -1.48
N VAL A 86 -17.88 -3.74 -2.32
CA VAL A 86 -19.34 -3.77 -2.23
C VAL A 86 -19.81 -5.12 -2.78
N LEU A 87 -19.78 -6.12 -1.91
CA LEU A 87 -20.44 -7.39 -2.23
C LEU A 87 -21.95 -7.15 -2.36
N PRO A 88 -22.62 -7.73 -3.37
CA PRO A 88 -24.05 -7.62 -3.52
C PRO A 88 -24.78 -8.09 -2.25
N ARG A 89 -25.49 -7.19 -1.58
CA ARG A 89 -26.09 -7.48 -0.26
C ARG A 89 -27.14 -8.60 -0.28
N TRP A 90 -27.75 -8.86 -1.42
CA TRP A 90 -28.77 -9.88 -1.62
C TRP A 90 -28.22 -11.30 -1.84
N ILE A 91 -26.95 -11.41 -2.29
CA ILE A 91 -26.33 -12.71 -2.64
C ILE A 91 -26.04 -13.55 -1.39
N ARG A 92 -26.13 -14.84 -1.52
CA ARG A 92 -25.67 -15.79 -0.48
C ARG A 92 -24.18 -16.07 -0.64
N VAL A 93 -23.52 -16.40 0.47
CA VAL A 93 -22.08 -16.72 0.47
C VAL A 93 -21.73 -17.83 -0.52
N TRP A 94 -22.50 -18.93 -0.55
CA TRP A 94 -22.25 -20.01 -1.50
C TRP A 94 -22.41 -19.57 -2.98
N GLN A 95 -23.37 -18.69 -3.26
CA GLN A 95 -23.57 -18.15 -4.62
C GLN A 95 -22.42 -17.23 -5.04
N LEU A 96 -21.88 -16.47 -4.09
CA LEU A 96 -20.73 -15.61 -4.35
C LEU A 96 -19.48 -16.45 -4.67
N ILE A 97 -19.24 -17.52 -3.90
CA ILE A 97 -18.14 -18.47 -4.13
C ILE A 97 -18.28 -19.12 -5.53
N GLU A 98 -19.48 -19.61 -5.87
CA GLU A 98 -19.76 -20.20 -7.17
C GLU A 98 -19.56 -19.18 -8.32
N LEU A 99 -19.99 -17.95 -8.12
CA LEU A 99 -19.78 -16.87 -9.09
C LEU A 99 -18.30 -16.58 -9.29
N THR A 100 -17.52 -16.48 -8.20
CA THR A 100 -16.08 -16.25 -8.27
C THR A 100 -15.36 -17.38 -9.00
N GLU A 101 -15.72 -18.63 -8.71
CA GLU A 101 -15.17 -19.82 -9.37
C GLU A 101 -15.42 -19.84 -10.87
N LYS A 102 -16.60 -19.34 -11.32
CA LYS A 102 -16.92 -19.24 -12.75
C LYS A 102 -16.24 -18.08 -13.47
N ILE A 103 -15.92 -17.00 -12.72
CA ILE A 103 -15.33 -15.79 -13.30
C ILE A 103 -13.81 -15.84 -13.30
N HIS A 104 -13.20 -16.37 -12.23
CA HIS A 104 -11.75 -16.31 -12.06
C HIS A 104 -11.11 -17.70 -12.22
N PRO A 105 -10.30 -17.93 -13.29
CA PRO A 105 -9.77 -19.25 -13.62
C PRO A 105 -8.82 -19.82 -12.54
N LYS A 106 -8.21 -18.97 -11.73
CA LYS A 106 -7.26 -19.33 -10.68
C LYS A 106 -7.86 -19.32 -9.28
N PHE A 107 -9.19 -19.31 -9.16
CA PHE A 107 -9.86 -19.40 -7.87
C PHE A 107 -9.94 -20.84 -7.38
N SER A 108 -9.54 -21.08 -6.12
CA SER A 108 -9.67 -22.36 -5.43
C SER A 108 -10.83 -22.33 -4.45
N ARG A 109 -11.93 -22.99 -4.81
CA ARG A 109 -13.08 -23.16 -3.92
C ARG A 109 -12.72 -23.86 -2.61
N GLU A 110 -11.83 -24.85 -2.67
CA GLU A 110 -11.39 -25.61 -1.52
C GLU A 110 -10.68 -24.70 -0.50
N LYS A 111 -9.70 -23.90 -0.97
CA LYS A 111 -9.01 -22.91 -0.12
C LYS A 111 -10.01 -21.92 0.50
N CYS A 112 -10.96 -21.44 -0.29
CA CYS A 112 -11.97 -20.49 0.19
C CYS A 112 -12.83 -21.09 1.32
N LEU A 113 -13.27 -22.33 1.17
CA LEU A 113 -14.03 -23.05 2.22
C LEU A 113 -13.17 -23.30 3.46
N GLN A 114 -11.89 -23.61 3.28
CA GLN A 114 -10.94 -23.78 4.38
C GLN A 114 -10.75 -22.47 5.18
N TYR A 115 -10.57 -21.32 4.52
CA TYR A 115 -10.51 -20.03 5.20
C TYR A 115 -11.81 -19.70 5.92
N LEU A 116 -12.96 -19.90 5.28
CA LEU A 116 -14.27 -19.63 5.89
C LEU A 116 -14.56 -20.53 7.08
N SER A 117 -14.05 -21.76 7.12
CA SER A 117 -14.24 -22.68 8.26
C SER A 117 -13.65 -22.15 9.58
N LYS A 118 -12.66 -21.25 9.50
CA LYS A 118 -12.05 -20.57 10.66
C LYS A 118 -12.86 -19.37 11.14
N THR A 119 -13.98 -19.04 10.48
CA THR A 119 -14.81 -17.86 10.74
C THR A 119 -16.22 -18.20 11.17
N LYS A 120 -16.99 -17.18 11.57
CA LYS A 120 -18.44 -17.33 11.84
C LYS A 120 -19.30 -17.20 10.57
N VAL A 121 -18.68 -17.01 9.40
CA VAL A 121 -19.39 -16.88 8.12
C VAL A 121 -19.84 -18.26 7.64
N THR A 122 -21.14 -18.44 7.42
CA THR A 122 -21.69 -19.69 6.88
C THR A 122 -22.13 -19.53 5.44
N LEU A 123 -22.10 -20.61 4.67
CA LEU A 123 -22.50 -20.62 3.25
C LEU A 123 -23.95 -20.17 3.02
N LYS A 124 -24.83 -20.36 4.03
CA LYS A 124 -26.25 -20.01 3.95
C LYS A 124 -26.52 -18.52 4.21
N HIS A 125 -25.60 -17.80 4.86
CA HIS A 125 -25.77 -16.37 5.12
C HIS A 125 -25.92 -15.61 3.81
N ARG A 126 -26.78 -14.56 3.84
CA ARG A 126 -26.74 -13.51 2.83
C ARG A 126 -25.75 -12.44 3.29
N VAL A 127 -25.09 -11.78 2.34
CA VAL A 127 -24.12 -10.72 2.65
C VAL A 127 -24.72 -9.63 3.56
N LYS A 128 -26.00 -9.26 3.37
CA LYS A 128 -26.71 -8.29 4.24
C LYS A 128 -26.87 -8.71 5.70
N GLN A 129 -26.70 -9.99 6.01
CA GLN A 129 -26.82 -10.56 7.36
C GLN A 129 -25.46 -10.59 8.09
N LEU A 130 -24.36 -10.35 7.37
CA LEU A 130 -23.02 -10.33 7.92
C LEU A 130 -22.74 -9.01 8.61
N SER A 131 -22.02 -9.05 9.74
CA SER A 131 -21.41 -7.85 10.32
C SER A 131 -20.30 -7.32 9.40
N LYS A 132 -19.85 -6.08 9.62
CA LYS A 132 -18.72 -5.51 8.84
C LYS A 132 -17.49 -6.41 8.88
N GLY A 133 -17.10 -6.90 10.08
CA GLY A 133 -15.98 -7.83 10.23
C GLY A 133 -16.20 -9.17 9.51
N MET A 134 -17.42 -9.74 9.52
CA MET A 134 -17.73 -10.96 8.77
C MET A 134 -17.66 -10.73 7.24
N VAL A 135 -18.03 -9.53 6.76
CA VAL A 135 -17.88 -9.17 5.34
C VAL A 135 -16.40 -9.11 4.98
N ALA A 136 -15.57 -8.53 5.83
CA ALA A 136 -14.11 -8.49 5.63
C ALA A 136 -13.50 -9.90 5.62
N GLN A 137 -13.90 -10.77 6.55
CA GLN A 137 -13.47 -12.17 6.57
C GLN A 137 -13.88 -12.91 5.29
N LEU A 138 -15.10 -12.68 4.78
CA LEU A 138 -15.54 -13.26 3.51
C LEU A 138 -14.71 -12.77 2.33
N HIS A 139 -14.41 -11.47 2.27
CA HIS A 139 -13.52 -10.90 1.26
C HIS A 139 -12.14 -11.53 1.31
N LEU A 140 -11.54 -11.55 2.51
CA LEU A 140 -10.23 -12.14 2.70
C LEU A 140 -10.20 -13.60 2.24
N ALA A 141 -11.19 -14.41 2.64
CA ALA A 141 -11.28 -15.80 2.23
C ALA A 141 -11.34 -15.96 0.70
N ILE A 142 -12.08 -15.09 0.00
CA ILE A 142 -12.16 -15.12 -1.47
C ILE A 142 -10.81 -14.78 -2.08
N ILE A 143 -10.16 -13.69 -1.63
CA ILE A 143 -8.91 -13.19 -2.19
C ILE A 143 -7.77 -14.17 -1.99
N MET A 144 -7.61 -14.65 -0.75
CA MET A 144 -6.60 -15.64 -0.38
C MET A 144 -6.73 -16.95 -1.17
N SER A 145 -7.87 -17.13 -1.83
CA SER A 145 -8.16 -18.32 -2.63
C SER A 145 -7.94 -18.12 -4.13
N ILE A 146 -7.47 -16.93 -4.53
CA ILE A 146 -7.13 -16.63 -5.93
C ILE A 146 -5.60 -16.60 -6.06
N ASP A 147 -5.06 -17.45 -6.92
CA ASP A 147 -3.62 -17.54 -7.16
C ASP A 147 -3.19 -16.55 -8.24
N VAL A 148 -2.79 -15.35 -7.85
CA VAL A 148 -2.37 -14.28 -8.76
C VAL A 148 -0.93 -13.82 -8.48
N LYS A 149 -0.30 -13.24 -9.50
CA LYS A 149 1.06 -12.69 -9.40
C LYS A 149 1.08 -11.29 -8.81
N LEU A 150 -0.01 -10.54 -9.01
CA LEU A 150 -0.15 -9.17 -8.49
C LEU A 150 -1.48 -9.01 -7.76
N LEU A 151 -1.40 -8.72 -6.47
CA LEU A 151 -2.53 -8.34 -5.65
C LEU A 151 -2.51 -6.82 -5.42
N VAL A 152 -3.57 -6.13 -5.80
CA VAL A 152 -3.74 -4.70 -5.62
C VAL A 152 -4.82 -4.43 -4.60
N LEU A 153 -4.50 -3.70 -3.54
CA LEU A 153 -5.37 -3.40 -2.41
C LEU A 153 -5.51 -1.88 -2.27
N ASP A 154 -6.71 -1.35 -2.50
CA ASP A 154 -7.00 0.09 -2.34
C ASP A 154 -7.72 0.29 -1.01
N GLU A 155 -7.01 0.82 0.00
CA GLU A 155 -7.50 1.06 1.38
C GLU A 155 -8.20 -0.17 2.01
N PRO A 156 -7.58 -1.36 2.02
CA PRO A 156 -8.30 -2.64 2.25
C PRO A 156 -8.88 -2.79 3.65
N THR A 157 -8.40 -2.02 4.61
CA THR A 157 -8.82 -2.10 6.02
C THR A 157 -9.67 -0.93 6.48
N LEU A 158 -10.04 -0.03 5.56
CA LEU A 158 -10.84 1.14 5.89
C LEU A 158 -12.20 0.74 6.52
N GLY A 159 -12.47 1.30 7.69
CA GLY A 159 -13.72 1.02 8.44
C GLY A 159 -13.75 -0.31 9.19
N LEU A 160 -12.65 -1.06 9.24
CA LEU A 160 -12.46 -2.21 10.12
C LEU A 160 -11.95 -1.76 11.49
N ASP A 161 -12.24 -2.54 12.52
CA ASP A 161 -11.62 -2.35 13.83
C ASP A 161 -10.16 -2.86 13.87
N ILE A 162 -9.42 -2.46 14.90
CA ILE A 162 -7.98 -2.74 15.04
C ILE A 162 -7.68 -4.24 15.02
N LEU A 163 -8.53 -5.08 15.64
CA LEU A 163 -8.29 -6.51 15.71
C LEU A 163 -8.39 -7.17 14.33
N PHE A 164 -9.43 -6.81 13.56
CA PHE A 164 -9.61 -7.32 12.20
C PHE A 164 -8.54 -6.81 11.23
N ARG A 165 -8.07 -5.56 11.38
CA ARG A 165 -6.98 -5.03 10.57
C ARG A 165 -5.70 -5.84 10.79
N LYS A 166 -5.34 -6.08 12.05
CA LYS A 166 -4.16 -6.86 12.41
C LYS A 166 -4.25 -8.30 11.89
N GLU A 167 -5.42 -8.94 12.06
CA GLU A 167 -5.67 -10.28 11.52
C GLU A 167 -5.56 -10.33 10.00
N PHE A 168 -6.12 -9.31 9.29
CA PHE A 168 -6.03 -9.18 7.84
C PHE A 168 -4.58 -9.21 7.37
N TYR A 169 -3.73 -8.33 7.89
CA TYR A 169 -2.33 -8.24 7.47
C TYR A 169 -1.51 -9.47 7.90
N THR A 170 -1.78 -10.02 9.07
CA THR A 170 -1.12 -11.26 9.53
C THR A 170 -1.42 -12.43 8.58
N ASN A 171 -2.68 -12.61 8.19
CA ASN A 171 -3.06 -13.67 7.25
C ASN A 171 -2.51 -13.40 5.84
N LEU A 172 -2.48 -12.13 5.41
CA LEU A 172 -1.91 -11.74 4.13
C LEU A 172 -0.43 -12.14 4.03
N LEU A 173 0.34 -11.91 5.10
CA LEU A 173 1.76 -12.30 5.16
C LEU A 173 1.95 -13.81 5.25
N ASN A 174 1.27 -14.46 6.19
CA ASN A 174 1.57 -15.84 6.53
C ASN A 174 0.99 -16.85 5.54
N ASP A 175 -0.19 -16.55 5.00
CA ASP A 175 -0.97 -17.51 4.22
C ASP A 175 -0.96 -17.20 2.72
N TYR A 176 -0.65 -15.97 2.32
CA TYR A 176 -0.78 -15.55 0.91
C TYR A 176 0.53 -15.11 0.28
N PHE A 177 1.33 -14.29 0.96
CA PHE A 177 2.56 -13.73 0.40
C PHE A 177 3.63 -14.80 0.27
N ASP A 178 4.31 -14.82 -0.87
CA ASP A 178 5.53 -15.54 -1.14
C ASP A 178 6.41 -14.73 -2.11
N GLU A 179 7.62 -15.20 -2.39
CA GLU A 179 8.59 -14.49 -3.25
C GLU A 179 8.16 -14.35 -4.72
N GLU A 180 7.12 -15.07 -5.14
CA GLU A 180 6.58 -15.01 -6.50
C GLU A 180 5.44 -13.99 -6.64
N ARG A 181 4.84 -13.56 -5.51
CA ARG A 181 3.69 -12.66 -5.49
C ARG A 181 4.09 -11.26 -5.10
N THR A 182 3.55 -10.30 -5.83
CA THR A 182 3.71 -8.87 -5.51
C THR A 182 2.39 -8.33 -4.97
N ILE A 183 2.48 -7.55 -3.91
CA ILE A 183 1.32 -6.89 -3.29
C ILE A 183 1.54 -5.38 -3.36
N LEU A 184 0.60 -4.67 -3.96
CA LEU A 184 0.55 -3.20 -3.97
C LEU A 184 -0.60 -2.73 -3.10
N ILE A 185 -0.28 -2.04 -2.01
CA ILE A 185 -1.27 -1.55 -1.04
C ILE A 185 -1.30 -0.04 -1.09
N THR A 186 -2.48 0.56 -1.30
CA THR A 186 -2.63 1.98 -1.04
C THR A 186 -3.23 2.21 0.33
N THR A 187 -2.72 3.19 1.03
CA THR A 187 -3.27 3.64 2.31
C THR A 187 -2.89 5.08 2.62
N HIS A 188 -3.65 5.71 3.49
CA HIS A 188 -3.27 6.92 4.20
C HIS A 188 -2.94 6.63 5.68
N GLN A 189 -3.12 5.39 6.15
CA GLN A 189 -2.85 4.92 7.52
C GLN A 189 -1.55 4.09 7.52
N VAL A 190 -0.43 4.77 7.45
CA VAL A 190 0.90 4.16 7.26
C VAL A 190 1.28 3.21 8.38
N GLU A 191 0.99 3.61 9.62
CA GLU A 191 1.35 2.88 10.85
C GLU A 191 0.81 1.44 10.88
N GLU A 192 -0.28 1.18 10.13
CA GLU A 192 -0.90 -0.15 10.08
C GLU A 192 -0.12 -1.15 9.23
N ILE A 193 0.59 -0.66 8.21
CA ILE A 193 1.25 -1.51 7.21
C ILE A 193 2.78 -1.41 7.22
N GLU A 194 3.36 -0.46 7.94
CA GLU A 194 4.80 -0.21 7.97
C GLU A 194 5.61 -1.49 8.21
N HIS A 195 5.15 -2.33 9.12
CA HIS A 195 5.85 -3.55 9.53
C HIS A 195 5.80 -4.70 8.50
N ILE A 196 5.00 -4.55 7.44
CA ILE A 196 4.88 -5.56 6.38
C ILE A 196 5.48 -5.12 5.05
N LEU A 197 5.82 -3.84 4.91
CA LEU A 197 6.34 -3.30 3.67
C LEU A 197 7.79 -3.74 3.41
N SER A 198 8.08 -4.09 2.17
CA SER A 198 9.44 -4.19 1.66
C SER A 198 9.89 -2.89 0.97
N ASP A 199 8.94 -2.17 0.36
CA ASP A 199 9.20 -0.94 -0.38
C ASP A 199 8.07 0.06 -0.13
N LEU A 200 8.38 1.34 -0.21
CA LEU A 200 7.41 2.41 -0.08
C LEU A 200 7.54 3.46 -1.18
N ILE A 201 6.38 3.98 -1.60
CA ILE A 201 6.26 5.03 -2.60
C ILE A 201 5.37 6.11 -2.01
N PHE A 202 5.90 7.31 -1.85
CA PHE A 202 5.11 8.47 -1.46
C PHE A 202 4.64 9.23 -2.68
N ILE A 203 3.34 9.49 -2.74
CA ILE A 203 2.72 10.29 -3.81
C ILE A 203 2.05 11.53 -3.23
N GLN A 204 2.33 12.68 -3.82
CA GLN A 204 1.76 13.99 -3.48
C GLN A 204 1.42 14.75 -4.75
N ASP A 205 0.22 15.31 -4.83
CA ASP A 205 -0.24 16.14 -5.96
C ASP A 205 0.01 15.48 -7.34
N GLY A 206 -0.17 14.15 -7.39
CA GLY A 206 0.01 13.33 -8.59
C GLY A 206 1.46 12.98 -8.93
N ARG A 207 2.45 13.35 -8.11
CA ARG A 207 3.88 13.09 -8.35
C ARG A 207 4.47 12.18 -7.30
N ILE A 208 5.48 11.41 -7.66
CA ILE A 208 6.26 10.60 -6.71
C ILE A 208 7.18 11.55 -5.93
N ALA A 209 7.01 11.58 -4.61
CA ALA A 209 7.86 12.36 -3.70
C ALA A 209 9.00 11.51 -3.12
N LEU A 210 8.79 10.19 -2.97
CA LEU A 210 9.79 9.22 -2.56
C LEU A 210 9.46 7.88 -3.18
N ASP A 211 10.48 7.15 -3.65
CA ASP A 211 10.43 5.73 -4.03
C ASP A 211 11.68 5.08 -3.45
N SER A 212 11.51 4.15 -2.50
CA SER A 212 12.62 3.60 -1.73
C SER A 212 12.29 2.25 -1.13
N SER A 213 13.28 1.37 -0.99
CA SER A 213 13.15 0.19 -0.16
C SER A 213 13.13 0.55 1.32
N MET A 214 12.55 -0.32 2.16
CA MET A 214 12.58 -0.13 3.62
C MET A 214 13.99 -0.21 4.18
N ASP A 215 14.87 -1.01 3.55
CA ASP A 215 16.29 -1.09 3.93
C ASP A 215 17.00 0.24 3.66
N ASP A 216 16.81 0.83 2.46
CA ASP A 216 17.35 2.14 2.14
C ASP A 216 16.83 3.24 3.07
N VAL A 217 15.54 3.17 3.46
CA VAL A 217 14.98 4.11 4.44
C VAL A 217 15.69 3.99 5.78
N GLN A 218 15.96 2.77 6.24
CA GLN A 218 16.65 2.55 7.51
C GLN A 218 18.12 3.04 7.49
N GLU A 219 18.79 2.93 6.36
CA GLU A 219 20.17 3.39 6.20
C GLU A 219 20.25 4.91 6.03
N ARG A 220 19.39 5.46 5.19
CA ARG A 220 19.44 6.85 4.74
C ARG A 220 18.90 7.83 5.76
N TYR A 221 17.78 7.50 6.42
CA TYR A 221 17.09 8.44 7.32
C TYR A 221 17.41 8.16 8.78
N ALA A 222 17.63 9.24 9.54
CA ALA A 222 17.88 9.18 10.98
C ALA A 222 17.04 10.20 11.72
N GLU A 223 16.42 9.79 12.81
CA GLU A 223 15.74 10.67 13.74
C GLU A 223 16.64 10.87 14.98
N LEU A 224 16.90 12.13 15.34
CA LEU A 224 17.70 12.52 16.49
C LEU A 224 16.81 13.22 17.52
N MET A 225 16.77 12.70 18.73
CA MET A 225 16.11 13.35 19.87
C MET A 225 17.16 13.97 20.79
N VAL A 226 17.01 15.29 21.02
CA VAL A 226 17.92 16.04 21.90
C VAL A 226 17.15 16.87 22.94
N PRO A 227 17.78 17.17 24.10
CA PRO A 227 17.26 18.16 25.03
C PRO A 227 17.42 19.59 24.45
N PRO A 228 16.70 20.59 25.00
CA PRO A 228 16.69 21.96 24.46
C PRO A 228 18.07 22.62 24.33
N ASP A 229 18.98 22.34 25.27
CA ASP A 229 20.34 22.89 25.30
C ASP A 229 21.22 22.44 24.11
N LYS A 230 20.89 21.28 23.50
CA LYS A 230 21.61 20.75 22.34
C LYS A 230 20.90 21.00 21.00
N ALA A 231 19.71 21.61 21.03
CA ALA A 231 18.93 21.83 19.81
C ALA A 231 19.63 22.74 18.80
N ALA A 232 20.36 23.76 19.28
CA ALA A 232 21.14 24.66 18.40
C ALA A 232 22.20 23.88 17.60
N ALA A 233 22.96 23.01 18.26
CA ALA A 233 23.99 22.19 17.61
C ALA A 233 23.38 21.18 16.60
N ALA A 234 22.20 20.66 16.89
CA ALA A 234 21.49 19.78 15.96
C ALA A 234 21.02 20.51 14.68
N ARG A 235 20.57 21.78 14.79
CA ARG A 235 20.16 22.63 13.66
C ARG A 235 21.32 22.96 12.72
N GLU A 236 22.55 23.09 13.24
CA GLU A 236 23.75 23.30 12.41
C GLU A 236 24.02 22.15 11.43
N LEU A 237 23.52 20.95 11.72
CA LEU A 237 23.61 19.77 10.85
C LEU A 237 22.55 19.73 9.75
N GLN A 238 21.76 20.80 9.58
CA GLN A 238 20.76 20.98 8.52
C GLN A 238 19.73 19.84 8.46
N PRO A 239 18.91 19.63 9.48
CA PRO A 239 17.84 18.63 9.46
C PRO A 239 16.78 18.97 8.40
N MET A 240 16.16 17.93 7.83
CA MET A 240 15.01 18.07 6.91
C MET A 240 13.77 18.62 7.62
N ASN A 241 13.60 18.22 8.89
CA ASN A 241 12.44 18.58 9.69
C ASN A 241 12.82 18.69 11.17
N GLU A 242 12.10 19.54 11.88
CA GLU A 242 12.19 19.70 13.34
C GLU A 242 10.78 19.69 13.92
N ARG A 243 10.60 18.98 15.06
CA ARG A 243 9.40 19.04 15.87
C ARG A 243 9.76 19.03 17.34
N GLU A 244 8.88 19.55 18.18
CA GLU A 244 9.03 19.48 19.63
C GLU A 244 8.02 18.49 20.23
N LEU A 245 8.48 17.65 21.15
CA LEU A 245 7.65 16.68 21.83
C LEU A 245 8.11 16.57 23.30
N PHE A 246 7.21 16.83 24.26
CA PHE A 246 7.48 16.78 25.70
C PHE A 246 8.75 17.54 26.14
N GLY A 247 8.98 18.73 25.55
CA GLY A 247 10.13 19.57 25.87
C GLY A 247 11.47 19.07 25.32
N ARG A 248 11.45 18.11 24.39
CA ARG A 248 12.62 17.66 23.62
C ARG A 248 12.45 18.04 22.17
N HIS A 249 13.56 18.30 21.48
CA HIS A 249 13.57 18.52 20.05
C HIS A 249 13.87 17.22 19.32
N ILE A 250 13.09 16.97 18.28
CA ILE A 250 13.22 15.80 17.41
C ILE A 250 13.53 16.31 16.01
N PHE A 251 14.65 15.88 15.47
CA PHE A 251 15.14 16.26 14.17
C PHE A 251 15.18 15.07 13.24
N LEU A 252 14.76 15.24 12.01
CA LEU A 252 14.88 14.24 10.96
C LEU A 252 16.00 14.65 9.99
N PHE A 253 16.87 13.70 9.67
CA PHE A 253 17.99 13.89 8.78
C PHE A 253 17.92 12.92 7.58
N ASP A 254 18.41 13.41 6.44
CA ASP A 254 18.67 12.63 5.23
C ASP A 254 20.18 12.47 5.05
N ASN A 255 20.68 11.24 4.90
CA ASN A 255 22.10 10.91 4.71
C ASN A 255 23.06 11.48 5.77
N ALA A 256 22.64 11.69 7.00
CA ALA A 256 23.50 12.21 8.03
C ALA A 256 24.41 11.14 8.64
N ASN A 257 25.58 11.57 9.11
CA ASN A 257 26.50 10.70 9.83
C ASN A 257 25.93 10.33 11.20
N ARG A 258 25.48 9.09 11.36
CA ARG A 258 24.85 8.59 12.60
C ARG A 258 25.77 8.69 13.83
N GLU A 259 27.08 8.55 13.70
CA GLU A 259 28.02 8.70 14.82
C GLU A 259 28.07 10.14 15.31
N GLN A 260 28.03 11.11 14.38
CA GLN A 260 27.94 12.52 14.73
C GLN A 260 26.62 12.86 15.44
N LEU A 261 25.51 12.29 14.98
CA LEU A 261 24.22 12.46 15.63
C LEU A 261 24.19 11.84 17.04
N LYS A 262 24.75 10.66 17.23
CA LYS A 262 24.83 9.98 18.55
C LYS A 262 25.58 10.80 19.60
N ALA A 263 26.56 11.64 19.19
CA ALA A 263 27.23 12.53 20.11
C ALA A 263 26.32 13.64 20.70
N LEU A 264 25.25 13.97 20.00
CA LEU A 264 24.29 15.00 20.42
C LEU A 264 23.14 14.41 21.23
N GLY A 265 22.65 13.22 20.90
CA GLY A 265 21.48 12.64 21.54
C GLY A 265 21.14 11.23 21.14
N GLU A 266 19.89 10.86 21.39
CA GLU A 266 19.37 9.55 21.04
C GLU A 266 19.03 9.50 19.54
N VAL A 267 19.60 8.51 18.83
CA VAL A 267 19.38 8.32 17.37
C VAL A 267 18.61 7.05 17.13
N ARG A 268 17.54 7.16 16.34
CA ARG A 268 16.73 6.03 15.90
C ARG A 268 16.39 6.13 14.40
N THR A 269 15.89 5.07 13.81
CA THR A 269 15.24 5.12 12.51
C THR A 269 13.87 5.77 12.67
N PRO A 270 13.51 6.76 11.83
CA PRO A 270 12.17 7.36 11.88
C PRO A 270 11.10 6.33 11.53
N SER A 271 9.90 6.49 12.07
CA SER A 271 8.73 5.77 11.56
C SER A 271 8.41 6.22 10.13
N VAL A 272 7.78 5.35 9.34
CA VAL A 272 7.34 5.73 7.97
C VAL A 272 6.35 6.89 8.03
N ALA A 273 5.53 6.98 9.09
CA ALA A 273 4.61 8.10 9.31
C ALA A 273 5.35 9.43 9.54
N ASP A 274 6.40 9.44 10.36
CA ASP A 274 7.21 10.63 10.61
C ASP A 274 7.97 11.06 9.36
N LEU A 275 8.54 10.10 8.62
CA LEU A 275 9.21 10.35 7.34
C LEU A 275 8.23 10.92 6.31
N PHE A 276 7.02 10.36 6.23
CA PHE A 276 5.97 10.85 5.35
C PHE A 276 5.63 12.32 5.65
N VAL A 277 5.39 12.66 6.92
CA VAL A 277 5.09 14.04 7.33
C VAL A 277 6.22 15.00 6.99
N ALA A 278 7.47 14.59 7.22
CA ALA A 278 8.64 15.40 6.92
C ALA A 278 8.79 15.69 5.42
N ILE A 279 8.67 14.68 4.58
CA ILE A 279 8.76 14.81 3.12
C ILE A 279 7.62 15.66 2.56
N MET A 280 6.37 15.44 3.05
CA MET A 280 5.20 16.20 2.59
C MET A 280 5.27 17.68 2.99
N ASN A 281 5.92 18.03 4.10
CA ASN A 281 6.07 19.41 4.56
C ASN A 281 7.32 20.09 3.99
N GLY A 282 8.39 19.35 3.70
CA GLY A 282 9.66 19.88 3.16
C GLY A 282 9.54 20.48 1.75
N GLY A 283 8.50 20.15 0.98
CA GLY A 283 8.22 20.75 -0.32
C GLY A 283 7.53 22.12 -0.27
N LYS A 284 7.34 22.70 0.93
CA LYS A 284 6.65 24.00 1.12
C LYS A 284 7.59 25.15 1.56
N SER A 285 8.91 24.98 1.46
CA SER A 285 9.88 26.05 1.72
C SER A 285 10.32 26.77 0.44
#